data_3a65dbdf40a3648207b5513c2d937848
#
_entry.id   3a65dbdf40a3648207b5513c2d937848
#
_cell.length_a   1.000
_cell.length_b   1.000
_cell.length_c   1.000
_cell.angle_alpha   90.00
_cell.angle_beta   90.00
_cell.angle_gamma   90.00
#
_symmetry.space_group_name_H-M   'P 1'
#
loop_
_entity.id
_entity.type
_entity.pdbx_description
1 polymer ?
#
loop_
_entity_poly.entity_id
_entity_poly.type
_entity_poly.pdbx_seq_one_letter_code
_entity_poly.pdbx_strand_id
1 'polypeptide(L)'
;MIILVRLDYEGDDLQNDLKKMSEINSKIESKIGGKIEGPFFPQQSTLLFIFHVDKYERLNEAGRTFYAEMAKLKLPFVPDTYEVAVTPEEFFG
;
A
#
# COMPACT_ATOMS: atom_id res chain seq x y z
N MET A 1 4.08 5.03 12.62
CA MET A 1 4.92 5.21 11.43
C MET A 1 4.09 5.02 10.17
N ILE A 2 4.58 5.50 9.06
CA ILE A 2 3.89 5.37 7.78
C ILE A 2 4.80 4.69 6.76
N ILE A 3 4.17 4.01 5.81
CA ILE A 3 4.86 3.48 4.63
C ILE A 3 4.25 4.15 3.41
N LEU A 4 5.10 4.75 2.58
CA LEU A 4 4.71 5.30 1.29
C LEU A 4 5.00 4.25 0.23
N VAL A 5 3.96 3.76 -0.43
CA VAL A 5 4.08 2.69 -1.43
C VAL A 5 3.70 3.24 -2.80
N ARG A 6 4.64 3.14 -3.74
CA ARG A 6 4.41 3.52 -5.14
C ARG A 6 4.31 2.28 -6.01
N LEU A 7 3.31 2.28 -6.87
CA LEU A 7 3.07 1.20 -7.82
C LEU A 7 2.89 1.81 -9.20
N ASP A 8 3.43 1.15 -10.21
CA ASP A 8 3.15 1.49 -11.61
C ASP A 8 2.01 0.62 -12.11
N TYR A 9 1.08 1.23 -12.84
CA TYR A 9 -0.06 0.51 -13.40
C TYR A 9 0.19 0.14 -14.86
N GLU A 10 0.08 -1.14 -15.16
CA GLU A 10 0.31 -1.68 -16.50
C GLU A 10 -0.93 -2.38 -17.08
N GLY A 11 -2.10 -2.09 -16.54
CA GLY A 11 -3.35 -2.68 -16.99
C GLY A 11 -4.13 -1.78 -17.95
N ASP A 12 -5.33 -2.21 -18.29
CA ASP A 12 -6.22 -1.51 -19.22
C ASP A 12 -7.62 -1.23 -18.66
N ASP A 13 -7.87 -1.61 -17.42
CA ASP A 13 -9.14 -1.36 -16.74
C ASP A 13 -8.89 -0.93 -15.29
N LEU A 14 -8.38 0.29 -15.15
CA LEU A 14 -7.97 0.82 -13.86
C LEU A 14 -9.11 0.82 -12.84
N GLN A 15 -10.31 1.20 -13.27
CA GLN A 15 -11.46 1.31 -12.39
C GLN A 15 -11.80 -0.03 -11.73
N ASN A 16 -11.82 -1.10 -12.52
CA ASN A 16 -12.09 -2.45 -12.01
C ASN A 16 -10.95 -2.96 -11.14
N ASP A 17 -9.71 -2.70 -11.55
CA ASP A 17 -8.54 -3.13 -10.79
C ASP A 17 -8.43 -2.41 -9.45
N LEU A 18 -8.85 -1.14 -9.37
CA LEU A 18 -8.91 -0.40 -8.10
C LEU A 18 -9.95 -0.97 -7.14
N LYS A 19 -11.07 -1.49 -7.65
CA LYS A 19 -12.06 -2.15 -6.80
C LYS A 19 -11.46 -3.37 -6.11
N LYS A 20 -10.72 -4.18 -6.87
CA LYS A 20 -10.01 -5.34 -6.31
C LYS A 20 -8.94 -4.93 -5.32
N MET A 21 -8.21 -3.87 -5.62
CA MET A 21 -7.20 -3.32 -4.71
C MET A 21 -7.82 -2.85 -3.39
N SER A 22 -9.00 -2.25 -3.45
CA SER A 22 -9.73 -1.80 -2.26
C SER A 22 -10.06 -2.97 -1.32
N GLU A 23 -10.40 -4.13 -1.87
CA GLU A 23 -10.66 -5.34 -1.08
C GLU A 23 -9.38 -5.82 -0.38
N ILE A 24 -8.26 -5.80 -1.10
CA ILE A 24 -6.96 -6.14 -0.53
C ILE A 24 -6.62 -5.20 0.62
N ASN A 25 -6.79 -3.90 0.42
CA ASN A 25 -6.49 -2.89 1.43
C ASN A 25 -7.31 -3.10 2.70
N SER A 26 -8.58 -3.45 2.57
CA SER A 26 -9.43 -3.74 3.71
C SER A 26 -8.92 -4.92 4.54
N LYS A 27 -8.43 -5.97 3.88
CA LYS A 27 -7.83 -7.12 4.56
C LYS A 27 -6.56 -6.72 5.31
N ILE A 28 -5.74 -5.88 4.68
CA ILE A 28 -4.47 -5.46 5.27
C ILE A 28 -4.72 -4.55 6.47
N GLU A 29 -5.67 -3.62 6.39
CA GLU A 29 -6.00 -2.72 7.49
C GLU A 29 -6.32 -3.48 8.77
N SER A 30 -7.00 -4.62 8.66
CA SER A 30 -7.32 -5.44 9.82
C SER A 30 -6.08 -6.07 10.47
N LYS A 31 -4.96 -6.16 9.73
CA LYS A 31 -3.73 -6.79 10.21
C LYS A 31 -2.70 -5.81 10.74
N ILE A 32 -2.67 -4.59 10.21
CA ILE A 32 -1.60 -3.62 10.53
C ILE A 32 -1.94 -2.70 11.70
N GLY A 33 -3.17 -2.77 12.21
CA GLY A 33 -3.60 -1.90 13.30
C GLY A 33 -3.71 -0.43 12.91
N GLY A 34 -3.88 -0.15 11.63
CA GLY A 34 -4.00 1.21 11.10
C GLY A 34 -4.80 1.22 9.83
N LYS A 35 -4.68 2.29 9.08
CA LYS A 35 -5.46 2.46 7.85
C LYS A 35 -4.55 2.66 6.64
N ILE A 36 -5.12 2.44 5.47
CA ILE A 36 -4.47 2.69 4.18
C ILE A 36 -5.20 3.84 3.50
N GLU A 37 -4.46 4.88 3.16
CA GLU A 37 -4.96 6.01 2.40
C GLU A 37 -4.54 5.88 0.95
N GLY A 38 -5.39 6.34 0.04
CA GLY A 38 -5.14 6.31 -1.38
C GLY A 38 -6.13 5.42 -2.13
N PRO A 39 -5.94 5.26 -3.44
CA PRO A 39 -4.75 5.71 -4.15
C PRO A 39 -4.71 7.21 -4.41
N PHE A 40 -3.51 7.77 -4.40
CA PHE A 40 -3.23 9.08 -4.95
C PHE A 40 -2.45 8.88 -6.26
N PHE A 41 -2.56 9.82 -7.18
CA PHE A 41 -1.92 9.70 -8.49
C PHE A 41 -0.88 10.82 -8.68
N PRO A 42 0.39 10.57 -8.29
CA PRO A 42 1.44 11.57 -8.53
C PRO A 42 1.71 11.76 -10.02
N GLN A 43 1.47 10.72 -10.82
CA GLN A 43 1.57 10.73 -12.26
C GLN A 43 0.43 9.90 -12.86
N GLN A 44 0.23 9.98 -14.16
CA GLN A 44 -0.89 9.36 -14.84
C GLN A 44 -1.01 7.85 -14.62
N SER A 45 0.10 7.13 -14.57
CA SER A 45 0.10 5.68 -14.42
C SER A 45 0.81 5.19 -13.16
N THR A 46 0.97 6.08 -12.18
CA THR A 46 1.60 5.76 -10.91
C THR A 46 0.60 5.98 -9.78
N LEU A 47 0.51 4.99 -8.88
CA LEU A 47 -0.34 5.06 -7.71
C LEU A 47 0.51 5.19 -6.45
N LEU A 48 0.05 6.01 -5.52
CA LEU A 48 0.67 6.18 -4.22
C LEU A 48 -0.32 5.79 -3.14
N PHE A 49 0.08 4.89 -2.26
CA PHE A 49 -0.67 4.54 -1.06
C PHE A 49 0.13 4.92 0.18
N ILE A 50 -0.56 5.33 1.23
CA ILE A 50 0.04 5.64 2.52
C ILE A 50 -0.52 4.64 3.53
N PHE A 51 0.34 3.78 4.06
CA PHE A 51 -0.02 2.81 5.07
C PHE A 51 0.33 3.37 6.44
N HIS A 52 -0.65 3.46 7.32
CA HIS A 52 -0.45 3.81 8.72
C HIS A 52 -0.28 2.53 9.53
N VAL A 53 0.84 2.38 10.19
CA VAL A 53 1.19 1.15 10.92
C VAL A 53 1.48 1.51 12.38
N ASP A 54 0.88 0.75 13.29
CA ASP A 54 1.04 1.01 14.72
C ASP A 54 2.36 0.50 15.30
N LYS A 55 2.92 -0.58 14.72
CA LYS A 55 4.14 -1.23 15.22
C LYS A 55 5.08 -1.58 14.08
N TYR A 56 6.37 -1.39 14.33
CA TYR A 56 7.42 -1.73 13.36
C TYR A 56 7.33 -3.19 12.88
N GLU A 57 7.03 -4.11 13.78
CA GLU A 57 6.95 -5.54 13.47
C GLU A 57 5.89 -5.88 12.43
N ARG A 58 4.89 -5.02 12.26
CA ARG A 58 3.81 -5.24 11.31
C ARG A 58 4.14 -4.80 9.89
N LEU A 59 5.24 -4.07 9.70
CA LEU A 59 5.63 -3.59 8.37
C LEU A 59 5.84 -4.72 7.38
N ASN A 60 6.62 -5.72 7.76
CA ASN A 60 6.94 -6.85 6.88
C ASN A 60 5.70 -7.67 6.55
N GLU A 61 4.86 -7.90 7.55
CA GLU A 61 3.61 -8.64 7.35
C GLU A 61 2.67 -7.90 6.40
N ALA A 62 2.53 -6.60 6.57
CA ALA A 62 1.69 -5.78 5.69
C ALA A 62 2.19 -5.83 4.25
N GLY A 63 3.49 -5.66 4.03
CA GLY A 63 4.07 -5.71 2.70
C GLY A 63 3.91 -7.06 2.04
N ARG A 64 4.21 -8.13 2.75
CA ARG A 64 4.05 -9.50 2.23
C ARG A 64 2.62 -9.79 1.85
N THR A 65 1.67 -9.44 2.73
CA THR A 65 0.25 -9.66 2.46
C THR A 65 -0.20 -8.87 1.25
N PHE A 66 0.21 -7.60 1.16
CA PHE A 66 -0.16 -6.73 0.04
C PHE A 66 0.30 -7.32 -1.30
N TYR A 67 1.58 -7.67 -1.41
CA TYR A 67 2.11 -8.21 -2.66
C TYR A 67 1.58 -9.62 -2.96
N ALA A 68 1.39 -10.46 -1.95
CA ALA A 68 0.83 -11.78 -2.12
C ALA A 68 -0.61 -11.73 -2.65
N GLU A 69 -1.43 -10.86 -2.09
CA GLU A 69 -2.82 -10.70 -2.54
C GLU A 69 -2.91 -10.12 -3.95
N MET A 70 -2.03 -9.15 -4.28
CA MET A 70 -1.96 -8.62 -5.63
C MET A 70 -1.60 -9.70 -6.66
N ALA A 71 -0.62 -10.55 -6.33
CA ALA A 71 -0.19 -11.63 -7.19
C ALA A 71 -1.29 -12.68 -7.35
N LYS A 72 -1.99 -13.00 -6.28
CA LYS A 72 -3.08 -13.97 -6.26
C LYS A 72 -4.22 -13.56 -7.20
N LEU A 73 -4.55 -12.26 -7.24
CA LEU A 73 -5.58 -11.72 -8.12
C LEU A 73 -5.04 -11.33 -9.49
N LYS A 74 -3.75 -11.51 -9.72
CA LYS A 74 -3.07 -11.15 -10.99
C LYS A 74 -3.30 -9.69 -11.38
N LEU A 75 -3.24 -8.80 -10.40
CA LEU A 75 -3.43 -7.38 -10.65
C LEU A 75 -2.22 -6.78 -11.37
N PRO A 76 -2.45 -5.92 -12.36
CA PRO A 76 -1.37 -5.34 -13.18
C PRO A 76 -0.71 -4.13 -12.52
N PHE A 77 -0.40 -4.22 -11.23
CA PHE A 77 0.34 -3.19 -10.51
C PHE A 77 1.75 -3.70 -10.25
N VAL A 78 2.73 -2.93 -10.66
CA VAL A 78 4.15 -3.29 -10.53
C VAL A 78 4.76 -2.45 -9.42
N PRO A 79 5.38 -3.08 -8.41
CA PRO A 79 6.06 -2.33 -7.35
C PRO A 79 7.14 -1.43 -7.92
N ASP A 80 7.12 -0.16 -7.54
CA ASP A 80 8.16 0.81 -7.93
C ASP A 80 9.07 1.07 -6.73
N THR A 81 8.60 1.85 -5.75
CA THR A 81 9.37 2.13 -4.54
C THR A 81 8.49 2.06 -3.32
N TYR A 82 9.12 1.87 -2.16
CA TYR A 82 8.44 2.14 -0.89
C TYR A 82 9.42 2.81 0.07
N GLU A 83 8.88 3.66 0.94
CA GLU A 83 9.67 4.37 1.95
C GLU A 83 8.97 4.25 3.30
N VAL A 84 9.76 4.02 4.34
CA VAL A 84 9.26 4.08 5.72
C VAL A 84 9.59 5.45 6.27
N ALA A 85 8.57 6.12 6.82
CA ALA A 85 8.73 7.46 7.40
C ALA A 85 8.16 7.47 8.81
N VAL A 86 8.77 8.25 9.67
CA VAL A 86 8.32 8.42 11.05
C VAL A 86 8.03 9.90 11.30
N THR A 87 7.12 10.15 12.26
CA THR A 87 6.83 11.51 12.67
C THR A 87 8.00 12.07 13.49
N PRO A 88 8.09 13.39 13.64
CA PRO A 88 9.09 13.97 14.54
C PRO A 88 9.00 13.41 15.95
N GLU A 89 7.81 13.15 16.45
CA GLU A 89 7.60 12.56 17.77
C GLU A 89 8.20 11.15 17.87
N GLU A 90 7.99 10.34 16.85
CA GLU A 90 8.56 9.00 16.79
C GLU A 90 10.09 9.04 16.63
N PHE A 91 10.59 10.03 15.90
CA PHE A 91 12.03 10.18 15.65
C PHE A 91 12.77 10.65 16.91
N PHE A 92 12.22 11.61 17.63
CA PHE A 92 12.86 12.19 18.81
C PHE A 92 12.47 11.52 20.12
N GLY A 93 11.35 10.84 20.11
CA GLY A 93 10.77 10.27 21.30
C GLY A 93 11.22 8.92 21.70
#